data_b8d392b297c0cb0b6b5f119f1bb7f996
#
_entry.id   b8d392b297c0cb0b6b5f119f1bb7f996
#
_cell.length_a   1.000
_cell.length_b   1.000
_cell.length_c   1.000
_cell.angle_alpha   90.00
_cell.angle_beta   90.00
_cell.angle_gamma   90.00
#
_symmetry.space_group_name_H-M   'P 1'
#
loop_
_entity.id
_entity.type
_entity.pdbx_description
1 polymer ?
#
loop_
_entity_poly.entity_id
_entity_poly.type
_entity_poly.pdbx_seq_one_letter_code
_entity_poly.pdbx_strand_id
1 'polypeptide(L)'
;MNSGQIKDITIPGGVGRRFFCTMLAKRVIPCLDVHDGAVTRGVRFGRAEEGGLRNVGDPVELAIRYDEQGADEMVFFDITASAHGRGTMVDVMEQVASRCFMPLTVGGGIRTVEDMGVMLKAGADKISINSAALAKPGLIGDGAEKFGSQCIVVSVDAKKTGDGEWRVFSHGGRKETGLDAIQWSTRAVQLGAGEIVLNSIDADGTKAGYDLEITRRISESVDVPVVASGGAGCLEHMAEVLQEGRADAVLAASIFHFGEYSVRDVKAFLEQNGIPVRTL
;
A
#
# COMPACT_ATOMS: atom_id res chain seq x y z
N MET A 1 -18.03 -6.71 -24.32
CA MET A 1 -19.09 -7.51 -23.63
C MET A 1 -18.39 -8.57 -22.83
N ASN A 2 -18.19 -8.31 -21.55
CA ASN A 2 -17.37 -9.16 -20.67
C ASN A 2 -18.24 -10.27 -20.09
N SER A 3 -18.02 -11.51 -20.53
CA SER A 3 -18.73 -12.71 -20.02
C SER A 3 -18.15 -13.07 -18.64
N GLY A 4 -18.70 -12.49 -17.58
CA GLY A 4 -18.42 -12.94 -16.22
C GLY A 4 -18.76 -14.43 -16.09
N GLN A 5 -17.84 -15.22 -15.58
CA GLN A 5 -18.07 -16.65 -15.34
C GLN A 5 -19.20 -16.81 -14.32
N ILE A 6 -20.31 -17.37 -14.76
CA ILE A 6 -21.45 -17.73 -13.90
C ILE A 6 -21.10 -19.08 -13.26
N LYS A 7 -20.90 -19.11 -11.95
CA LYS A 7 -20.89 -20.35 -11.18
C LYS A 7 -22.31 -20.58 -10.66
N ASP A 8 -22.99 -21.59 -11.19
CA ASP A 8 -24.28 -22.03 -10.69
C ASP A 8 -24.07 -22.82 -9.39
N ILE A 9 -24.44 -22.21 -8.25
CA ILE A 9 -24.53 -22.90 -6.97
C ILE A 9 -25.99 -23.27 -6.77
N THR A 10 -26.31 -24.55 -6.95
CA THR A 10 -27.67 -25.07 -6.71
C THR A 10 -27.83 -25.38 -5.23
N ILE A 11 -28.69 -24.65 -4.54
CA ILE A 11 -29.11 -24.96 -3.17
C ILE A 11 -30.42 -25.79 -3.30
N PRO A 12 -30.50 -26.97 -2.67
CA PRO A 12 -31.75 -27.79 -2.72
C PRO A 12 -32.90 -27.01 -2.03
N GLY A 13 -33.96 -26.72 -2.81
CA GLY A 13 -35.22 -26.21 -2.27
C GLY A 13 -35.54 -24.73 -2.42
N GLY A 14 -34.79 -23.94 -3.17
CA GLY A 14 -35.04 -22.51 -3.33
C GLY A 14 -34.97 -22.00 -4.76
N VAL A 15 -35.80 -20.99 -5.08
CA VAL A 15 -35.75 -20.22 -6.33
C VAL A 15 -34.31 -19.73 -6.57
N GLY A 16 -33.69 -20.15 -7.68
CA GLY A 16 -32.31 -19.87 -8.01
C GLY A 16 -32.03 -18.37 -8.08
N ARG A 17 -31.38 -17.84 -7.08
CA ARG A 17 -30.77 -16.50 -7.13
C ARG A 17 -29.44 -16.63 -7.86
N ARG A 18 -29.33 -16.00 -9.02
CA ARG A 18 -28.04 -15.82 -9.70
C ARG A 18 -27.22 -14.84 -8.87
N PHE A 19 -26.18 -15.32 -8.22
CA PHE A 19 -25.18 -14.47 -7.62
C PHE A 19 -24.15 -14.09 -8.72
N PHE A 20 -24.15 -12.83 -9.11
CA PHE A 20 -23.02 -12.28 -9.85
C PHE A 20 -21.86 -12.19 -8.86
N CYS A 21 -20.89 -13.06 -8.96
CA CYS A 21 -19.61 -12.88 -8.29
C CYS A 21 -18.87 -11.81 -9.10
N THR A 22 -19.15 -10.54 -8.83
CA THR A 22 -18.33 -9.44 -9.32
C THR A 22 -17.01 -9.52 -8.55
N MET A 23 -15.92 -9.91 -9.24
CA MET A 23 -14.59 -9.77 -8.66
C MET A 23 -14.37 -8.29 -8.34
N LEU A 24 -13.90 -8.00 -7.14
CA LEU A 24 -13.54 -6.64 -6.76
C LEU A 24 -12.43 -6.13 -7.68
N ALA A 25 -12.56 -4.88 -8.14
CA ALA A 25 -11.53 -4.25 -8.95
C ALA A 25 -10.22 -4.14 -8.17
N LYS A 26 -9.11 -4.49 -8.81
CA LYS A 26 -7.77 -4.32 -8.25
C LYS A 26 -7.37 -2.85 -8.33
N ARG A 27 -6.60 -2.38 -7.33
CA ARG A 27 -6.20 -0.98 -7.22
C ARG A 27 -4.76 -0.78 -7.68
N VAL A 28 -4.52 0.34 -8.37
CA VAL A 28 -3.17 0.81 -8.75
C VAL A 28 -2.87 2.06 -7.94
N ILE A 29 -1.85 1.98 -7.10
CA ILE A 29 -1.55 2.95 -6.05
C ILE A 29 -0.14 3.53 -6.25
N PRO A 30 0.01 4.78 -6.72
CA PRO A 30 1.29 5.49 -6.65
C PRO A 30 1.69 5.79 -5.20
N CYS A 31 3.00 5.70 -4.91
CA CYS A 31 3.57 6.02 -3.61
C CYS A 31 4.52 7.22 -3.73
N LEU A 32 4.38 8.19 -2.83
CA LEU A 32 5.22 9.37 -2.73
C LEU A 32 6.02 9.36 -1.41
N ASP A 33 7.33 9.20 -1.51
CA ASP A 33 8.24 9.35 -0.37
C ASP A 33 8.55 10.85 -0.19
N VAL A 34 8.03 11.46 0.88
CA VAL A 34 8.19 12.90 1.14
C VAL A 34 9.31 13.12 2.15
N HIS A 35 10.25 14.00 1.80
CA HIS A 35 11.34 14.46 2.66
C HIS A 35 11.41 15.97 2.61
N ASP A 36 11.29 16.63 3.78
CA ASP A 36 11.30 18.09 3.90
C ASP A 36 10.38 18.82 2.91
N GLY A 37 9.17 18.26 2.68
CA GLY A 37 8.16 18.86 1.81
C GLY A 37 8.35 18.63 0.31
N ALA A 38 9.35 17.88 -0.10
CA ALA A 38 9.57 17.48 -1.49
C ALA A 38 9.48 15.97 -1.66
N VAL A 39 8.99 15.52 -2.81
CA VAL A 39 9.05 14.09 -3.14
C VAL A 39 10.48 13.72 -3.51
N THR A 40 11.00 12.73 -2.82
CA THR A 40 12.35 12.24 -3.03
C THR A 40 12.34 10.73 -3.28
N ARG A 41 13.34 10.23 -3.97
CA ARG A 41 13.55 8.80 -4.16
C ARG A 41 14.95 8.40 -3.77
N GLY A 42 15.05 7.48 -2.81
CA GLY A 42 16.28 6.74 -2.52
C GLY A 42 16.49 5.59 -3.51
N VAL A 43 17.71 5.08 -3.58
CA VAL A 43 18.06 3.96 -4.48
C VAL A 43 17.46 2.64 -4.01
N ARG A 44 17.34 2.44 -2.68
CA ARG A 44 16.75 1.25 -2.04
C ARG A 44 16.11 1.62 -0.70
N PHE A 45 15.07 0.88 -0.32
CA PHE A 45 14.44 1.00 0.99
C PHE A 45 15.46 0.81 2.14
N GLY A 46 15.38 1.66 3.17
CA GLY A 46 16.28 1.60 4.33
C GLY A 46 17.68 2.18 4.12
N ARG A 47 18.04 2.62 2.90
CA ARG A 47 19.33 3.20 2.55
C ARG A 47 19.24 4.61 1.97
N ALA A 48 18.13 5.31 2.25
CA ALA A 48 17.89 6.66 1.74
C ALA A 48 19.02 7.65 2.10
N GLU A 49 19.68 7.45 3.25
CA GLU A 49 20.77 8.30 3.74
C GLU A 49 22.15 7.98 3.11
N GLU A 50 22.31 6.79 2.52
CA GLU A 50 23.61 6.32 1.99
C GLU A 50 23.88 6.72 0.52
N GLY A 51 22.85 7.09 -0.26
CA GLY A 51 22.96 7.24 -1.72
C GLY A 51 22.52 8.57 -2.32
N GLY A 52 22.20 9.57 -1.49
CA GLY A 52 21.64 10.84 -1.96
C GLY A 52 20.18 10.71 -2.40
N LEU A 53 19.29 11.45 -1.78
CA LEU A 53 17.88 11.54 -2.19
C LEU A 53 17.81 12.34 -3.49
N ARG A 54 17.25 11.73 -4.53
CA ARG A 54 16.96 12.43 -5.78
C ARG A 54 15.59 13.11 -5.65
N ASN A 55 15.54 14.44 -5.81
CA ASN A 55 14.28 15.17 -5.87
C ASN A 55 13.51 14.76 -7.13
N VAL A 56 12.25 14.40 -6.97
CA VAL A 56 11.34 13.97 -8.04
C VAL A 56 10.36 15.08 -8.41
N GLY A 57 10.01 15.95 -7.45
CA GLY A 57 9.09 17.06 -7.68
C GLY A 57 8.26 17.45 -6.47
N ASP A 58 7.30 18.33 -6.71
CA ASP A 58 6.33 18.77 -5.73
C ASP A 58 5.26 17.69 -5.47
N PRO A 59 4.95 17.33 -4.21
CA PRO A 59 4.00 16.27 -3.88
C PRO A 59 2.58 16.59 -4.34
N VAL A 60 2.17 17.86 -4.35
CA VAL A 60 0.82 18.26 -4.75
C VAL A 60 0.66 18.17 -6.28
N GLU A 61 1.66 18.60 -7.03
CA GLU A 61 1.64 18.49 -8.51
C GLU A 61 1.66 17.03 -8.96
N LEU A 62 2.44 16.19 -8.28
CA LEU A 62 2.49 14.76 -8.56
C LEU A 62 1.16 14.08 -8.23
N ALA A 63 0.52 14.45 -7.10
CA ALA A 63 -0.79 13.92 -6.73
C ALA A 63 -1.86 14.24 -7.77
N ILE A 64 -1.95 15.51 -8.20
CA ILE A 64 -2.88 15.93 -9.24
C ILE A 64 -2.65 15.13 -10.54
N ARG A 65 -1.40 14.99 -10.95
CA ARG A 65 -1.05 14.22 -12.15
C ARG A 65 -1.52 12.76 -12.08
N TYR A 66 -1.36 12.11 -10.93
CA TYR A 66 -1.78 10.72 -10.77
C TYR A 66 -3.29 10.56 -10.62
N ASP A 67 -3.97 11.52 -10.01
CA ASP A 67 -5.44 11.58 -9.97
C ASP A 67 -6.01 11.70 -11.40
N GLU A 68 -5.47 12.60 -12.23
CA GLU A 68 -5.83 12.75 -13.65
C GLU A 68 -5.52 11.51 -14.49
N GLN A 69 -4.53 10.70 -14.09
CA GLN A 69 -4.21 9.41 -14.71
C GLN A 69 -5.12 8.27 -14.22
N GLY A 70 -5.98 8.53 -13.22
CA GLY A 70 -6.93 7.58 -12.70
C GLY A 70 -6.36 6.64 -11.65
N ALA A 71 -5.42 7.08 -10.83
CA ALA A 71 -5.00 6.33 -9.64
C ALA A 71 -6.20 6.00 -8.76
N ASP A 72 -6.21 4.80 -8.17
CA ASP A 72 -7.32 4.36 -7.33
C ASP A 72 -7.18 4.85 -5.89
N GLU A 73 -5.96 5.13 -5.49
CA GLU A 73 -5.57 5.61 -4.17
C GLU A 73 -4.15 6.17 -4.29
N MET A 74 -3.71 6.97 -3.33
CA MET A 74 -2.32 7.43 -3.23
C MET A 74 -1.79 7.25 -1.81
N VAL A 75 -0.51 6.86 -1.71
CA VAL A 75 0.19 6.72 -0.45
C VAL A 75 1.29 7.77 -0.33
N PHE A 76 1.35 8.44 0.82
CA PHE A 76 2.42 9.36 1.19
C PHE A 76 3.17 8.81 2.40
N PHE A 77 4.46 8.64 2.28
CA PHE A 77 5.33 8.30 3.41
C PHE A 77 6.24 9.48 3.76
N ASP A 78 6.08 10.01 4.99
CA ASP A 78 7.06 10.92 5.57
C ASP A 78 8.30 10.13 5.99
N ILE A 79 9.39 10.32 5.25
CA ILE A 79 10.67 9.67 5.53
C ILE A 79 11.61 10.56 6.34
N THR A 80 11.22 11.79 6.69
CA THR A 80 12.02 12.75 7.48
C THR A 80 12.06 12.37 8.97
N ALA A 81 11.01 11.71 9.47
CA ALA A 81 10.85 11.24 10.86
C ALA A 81 11.10 12.27 11.96
N SER A 82 11.17 13.57 11.67
CA SER A 82 11.39 14.67 12.62
C SER A 82 10.10 15.36 13.06
N ALA A 83 10.14 16.11 14.17
CA ALA A 83 9.00 16.92 14.61
C ALA A 83 8.66 18.06 13.62
N HIS A 84 9.65 18.55 12.87
CA HIS A 84 9.46 19.55 11.82
C HIS A 84 8.79 18.93 10.58
N GLY A 85 9.12 17.71 10.22
CA GLY A 85 8.50 17.00 9.08
C GLY A 85 6.99 16.79 9.24
N ARG A 86 6.49 16.66 10.48
CA ARG A 86 5.05 16.51 10.73
C ARG A 86 4.22 17.73 10.32
N GLY A 87 4.68 18.94 10.63
CA GLY A 87 4.00 20.16 10.18
C GLY A 87 3.93 20.25 8.66
N THR A 88 5.04 19.99 8.00
CA THR A 88 5.15 19.96 6.55
C THR A 88 4.21 18.91 5.92
N MET A 89 4.09 17.71 6.52
CA MET A 89 3.18 16.67 6.00
C MET A 89 1.70 17.06 6.17
N VAL A 90 1.32 17.72 7.26
CA VAL A 90 -0.04 18.25 7.45
C VAL A 90 -0.37 19.24 6.33
N ASP A 91 0.53 20.21 6.07
CA ASP A 91 0.34 21.21 5.02
C ASP A 91 0.23 20.57 3.62
N VAL A 92 1.05 19.55 3.34
CA VAL A 92 0.97 18.78 2.08
C VAL A 92 -0.39 18.07 1.97
N MET A 93 -0.85 17.41 3.05
CA MET A 93 -2.13 16.72 3.05
C MET A 93 -3.31 17.64 2.80
N GLU A 94 -3.37 18.79 3.47
CA GLU A 94 -4.43 19.78 3.27
C GLU A 94 -4.47 20.28 1.83
N GLN A 95 -3.31 20.54 1.23
CA GLN A 95 -3.22 21.01 -0.16
C GLN A 95 -3.64 19.90 -1.15
N VAL A 96 -3.20 18.66 -0.95
CA VAL A 96 -3.58 17.52 -1.81
C VAL A 96 -5.07 17.24 -1.69
N ALA A 97 -5.60 17.10 -0.46
CA ALA A 97 -7.00 16.80 -0.21
C ALA A 97 -7.97 17.88 -0.74
N SER A 98 -7.49 19.13 -0.87
CA SER A 98 -8.30 20.19 -1.49
C SER A 98 -8.38 20.11 -3.02
N ARG A 99 -7.57 19.30 -3.69
CA ARG A 99 -7.43 19.26 -5.16
C ARG A 99 -7.62 17.87 -5.77
N CYS A 100 -7.39 16.79 -5.00
CA CYS A 100 -7.51 15.41 -5.45
C CYS A 100 -8.68 14.72 -4.76
N PHE A 101 -9.36 13.83 -5.48
CA PHE A 101 -10.58 13.17 -4.99
C PHE A 101 -10.42 11.65 -4.80
N MET A 102 -9.23 11.11 -5.10
CA MET A 102 -8.89 9.73 -4.76
C MET A 102 -8.58 9.58 -3.27
N PRO A 103 -8.80 8.43 -2.65
CA PRO A 103 -8.41 8.17 -1.27
C PRO A 103 -6.92 8.38 -1.02
N LEU A 104 -6.59 9.01 0.12
CA LEU A 104 -5.23 9.35 0.53
C LEU A 104 -4.83 8.56 1.76
N THR A 105 -3.73 7.81 1.68
CA THR A 105 -3.10 7.12 2.80
C THR A 105 -1.82 7.83 3.21
N VAL A 106 -1.67 8.11 4.50
CA VAL A 106 -0.47 8.75 5.06
C VAL A 106 0.22 7.82 6.04
N GLY A 107 1.54 7.71 5.92
CA GLY A 107 2.40 6.99 6.85
C GLY A 107 3.70 7.75 7.15
N GLY A 108 4.48 7.20 8.09
CA GLY A 108 5.71 7.83 8.56
C GLY A 108 5.49 8.73 9.78
N GLY A 109 6.32 8.58 10.80
CA GLY A 109 6.33 9.43 12.00
C GLY A 109 5.11 9.35 12.93
N ILE A 110 4.06 8.60 12.61
CA ILE A 110 2.82 8.47 13.37
C ILE A 110 3.02 7.49 14.53
N ARG A 111 2.82 7.95 15.78
CA ARG A 111 3.16 7.20 16.99
C ARG A 111 2.01 7.09 17.99
N THR A 112 1.01 7.95 17.88
CA THR A 112 -0.13 8.02 18.82
C THR A 112 -1.45 8.11 18.06
N VAL A 113 -2.55 7.86 18.75
CA VAL A 113 -3.91 8.04 18.21
C VAL A 113 -4.19 9.51 17.90
N GLU A 114 -3.57 10.42 18.65
CA GLU A 114 -3.64 11.87 18.42
C GLU A 114 -2.97 12.24 17.10
N ASP A 115 -1.77 11.68 16.81
CA ASP A 115 -1.08 11.87 15.51
C ASP A 115 -1.97 11.40 14.35
N MET A 116 -2.64 10.23 14.50
CA MET A 116 -3.60 9.72 13.49
C MET A 116 -4.73 10.73 13.26
N GLY A 117 -5.32 11.25 14.34
CA GLY A 117 -6.39 12.23 14.28
C GLY A 117 -5.99 13.54 13.60
N VAL A 118 -4.74 13.97 13.74
CA VAL A 118 -4.20 15.16 13.05
C VAL A 118 -4.17 14.92 11.54
N MET A 119 -3.64 13.79 11.07
CA MET A 119 -3.55 13.49 9.64
C MET A 119 -4.91 13.25 8.99
N LEU A 120 -5.84 12.57 9.68
CA LEU A 120 -7.21 12.39 9.20
C LEU A 120 -7.96 13.74 9.08
N LYS A 121 -7.74 14.68 10.01
CA LYS A 121 -8.30 16.04 9.92
C LYS A 121 -7.68 16.86 8.78
N ALA A 122 -6.42 16.62 8.45
CA ALA A 122 -5.75 17.24 7.32
C ALA A 122 -6.21 16.70 5.95
N GLY A 123 -7.05 15.67 5.94
CA GLY A 123 -7.67 15.14 4.73
C GLY A 123 -7.20 13.75 4.30
N ALA A 124 -6.39 13.07 5.11
CA ALA A 124 -6.09 11.65 4.87
C ALA A 124 -7.32 10.78 5.13
N ASP A 125 -7.54 9.75 4.33
CA ASP A 125 -8.60 8.75 4.53
C ASP A 125 -8.10 7.57 5.37
N LYS A 126 -6.80 7.25 5.26
CA LYS A 126 -6.17 6.13 5.94
C LYS A 126 -4.83 6.51 6.55
N ILE A 127 -4.49 5.82 7.62
CA ILE A 127 -3.24 6.00 8.36
C ILE A 127 -2.44 4.71 8.31
N SER A 128 -1.20 4.80 7.81
CA SER A 128 -0.28 3.66 7.75
C SER A 128 0.73 3.71 8.89
N ILE A 129 0.78 2.64 9.68
CA ILE A 129 1.70 2.49 10.82
C ILE A 129 2.52 1.20 10.68
N ASN A 130 3.80 1.27 11.07
CA ASN A 130 4.70 0.11 11.14
C ASN A 130 5.42 0.10 12.49
N SER A 131 6.54 0.81 12.64
CA SER A 131 7.40 0.75 13.84
C SER A 131 6.66 1.06 15.14
N ALA A 132 5.68 1.97 15.11
CA ALA A 132 4.85 2.29 16.26
C ALA A 132 3.93 1.12 16.65
N ALA A 133 3.34 0.43 15.67
CA ALA A 133 2.53 -0.76 15.88
C ALA A 133 3.36 -1.93 16.42
N LEU A 134 4.59 -2.11 15.91
CA LEU A 134 5.52 -3.13 16.41
C LEU A 134 5.93 -2.87 17.86
N ALA A 135 6.16 -1.59 18.23
CA ALA A 135 6.53 -1.21 19.60
C ALA A 135 5.34 -1.28 20.57
N LYS A 136 4.13 -0.93 20.11
CA LYS A 136 2.90 -0.93 20.90
C LYS A 136 1.74 -1.48 20.05
N PRO A 137 1.56 -2.81 19.98
CA PRO A 137 0.50 -3.42 19.15
C PRO A 137 -0.92 -2.94 19.45
N GLY A 138 -1.21 -2.56 20.70
CA GLY A 138 -2.48 -1.97 21.10
C GLY A 138 -2.84 -0.68 20.36
N LEU A 139 -1.85 0.03 19.80
CA LEU A 139 -2.09 1.24 18.99
C LEU A 139 -2.99 0.97 17.78
N ILE A 140 -2.93 -0.24 17.19
CA ILE A 140 -3.79 -0.66 16.09
C ILE A 140 -5.25 -0.67 16.57
N GLY A 141 -5.52 -1.31 17.71
CA GLY A 141 -6.87 -1.39 18.30
C GLY A 141 -7.40 -0.04 18.75
N ASP A 142 -6.56 0.75 19.43
CA ASP A 142 -6.91 2.12 19.88
C ASP A 142 -7.31 3.00 18.69
N GLY A 143 -6.59 2.89 17.57
CA GLY A 143 -6.89 3.60 16.32
C GLY A 143 -8.17 3.09 15.65
N ALA A 144 -8.33 1.77 15.55
CA ALA A 144 -9.50 1.13 14.93
C ALA A 144 -10.80 1.43 15.72
N GLU A 145 -10.74 1.44 17.05
CA GLU A 145 -11.88 1.80 17.90
C GLU A 145 -12.30 3.26 17.68
N LYS A 146 -11.32 4.17 17.53
CA LYS A 146 -11.62 5.61 17.43
C LYS A 146 -12.02 6.05 16.02
N PHE A 147 -11.44 5.47 14.98
CA PHE A 147 -11.58 5.95 13.59
C PHE A 147 -12.20 4.92 12.65
N GLY A 148 -12.37 3.68 13.08
CA GLY A 148 -12.79 2.54 12.27
C GLY A 148 -11.58 1.78 11.67
N SER A 149 -11.72 0.45 11.57
CA SER A 149 -10.68 -0.42 11.02
C SER A 149 -10.26 -0.01 9.61
N GLN A 150 -11.20 0.44 8.77
CA GLN A 150 -10.94 0.89 7.39
C GLN A 150 -9.93 2.05 7.29
N CYS A 151 -9.74 2.81 8.38
CA CYS A 151 -8.76 3.90 8.44
C CYS A 151 -7.36 3.42 8.85
N ILE A 152 -7.21 2.18 9.34
CA ILE A 152 -5.96 1.68 9.90
C ILE A 152 -5.28 0.71 8.94
N VAL A 153 -4.15 1.13 8.41
CA VAL A 153 -3.27 0.33 7.54
C VAL A 153 -2.04 -0.07 8.34
N VAL A 154 -1.67 -1.35 8.32
CA VAL A 154 -0.41 -1.80 8.91
C VAL A 154 0.58 -2.12 7.80
N SER A 155 1.67 -1.34 7.74
CA SER A 155 2.78 -1.65 6.85
C SER A 155 3.67 -2.71 7.47
N VAL A 156 4.02 -3.72 6.69
CA VAL A 156 4.87 -4.85 7.06
C VAL A 156 6.09 -4.86 6.15
N ASP A 157 7.22 -4.38 6.67
CA ASP A 157 8.51 -4.50 5.98
C ASP A 157 9.05 -5.90 6.22
N ALA A 158 9.00 -6.76 5.23
CA ALA A 158 9.39 -8.17 5.32
C ALA A 158 10.69 -8.43 4.56
N LYS A 159 11.57 -9.23 5.17
CA LYS A 159 12.81 -9.72 4.55
C LYS A 159 12.89 -11.23 4.67
N LYS A 160 13.28 -11.89 3.57
CA LYS A 160 13.50 -13.34 3.54
C LYS A 160 14.75 -13.69 4.35
N THR A 161 14.62 -14.60 5.31
CA THR A 161 15.72 -15.01 6.20
C THR A 161 16.06 -16.49 6.08
N GLY A 162 15.23 -17.26 5.38
CA GLY A 162 15.42 -18.69 5.13
C GLY A 162 14.42 -19.20 4.11
N ASP A 163 14.43 -20.50 3.82
CA ASP A 163 13.46 -21.12 2.92
C ASP A 163 12.05 -21.05 3.53
N GLY A 164 11.17 -20.27 2.88
CA GLY A 164 9.82 -20.05 3.34
C GLY A 164 9.69 -19.25 4.64
N GLU A 165 10.73 -18.54 5.05
CA GLU A 165 10.73 -17.71 6.25
C GLU A 165 10.98 -16.25 5.95
N TRP A 166 10.11 -15.36 6.47
CA TRP A 166 10.25 -13.90 6.40
C TRP A 166 10.13 -13.30 7.78
N ARG A 167 11.07 -12.39 8.10
CA ARG A 167 11.06 -11.62 9.35
C ARG A 167 10.60 -10.20 9.09
N VAL A 168 9.87 -9.66 10.08
CA VAL A 168 9.45 -8.25 10.08
C VAL A 168 10.58 -7.36 10.53
N PHE A 169 10.74 -6.25 9.83
CA PHE A 169 11.69 -5.19 10.16
C PHE A 169 10.98 -3.90 10.57
N SER A 170 11.63 -3.14 11.40
CA SER A 170 11.19 -1.81 11.83
C SER A 170 12.19 -0.74 11.37
N HIS A 171 11.87 0.55 11.64
CA HIS A 171 12.73 1.69 11.34
C HIS A 171 13.13 1.75 9.85
N GLY A 172 12.15 1.58 8.95
CA GLY A 172 12.40 1.60 7.51
C GLY A 172 13.30 0.45 7.06
N GLY A 173 13.08 -0.77 7.54
CA GLY A 173 13.81 -1.96 7.13
C GLY A 173 15.20 -2.14 7.77
N ARG A 174 15.56 -1.29 8.75
CA ARG A 174 16.91 -1.30 9.35
C ARG A 174 17.09 -2.21 10.57
N LYS A 175 16.01 -2.50 11.30
CA LYS A 175 16.07 -3.28 12.55
C LYS A 175 15.15 -4.48 12.49
N GLU A 176 15.72 -5.68 12.54
CA GLU A 176 14.98 -6.92 12.66
C GLU A 176 14.26 -7.01 14.00
N THR A 177 13.02 -7.53 14.00
CA THR A 177 12.18 -7.64 15.20
C THR A 177 12.11 -9.07 15.76
N GLY A 178 12.55 -10.07 15.00
CA GLY A 178 12.37 -11.47 15.30
C GLY A 178 10.96 -12.02 15.05
N LEU A 179 10.00 -11.17 14.67
CA LEU A 179 8.63 -11.58 14.38
C LEU A 179 8.53 -12.19 12.96
N ASP A 180 7.76 -13.26 12.83
CA ASP A 180 7.37 -13.83 11.56
C ASP A 180 6.36 -12.89 10.84
N ALA A 181 6.57 -12.64 9.54
CA ALA A 181 5.78 -11.65 8.81
C ALA A 181 4.32 -12.08 8.62
N ILE A 182 4.05 -13.37 8.43
CA ILE A 182 2.69 -13.90 8.25
C ILE A 182 1.93 -13.84 9.59
N GLN A 183 2.58 -14.30 10.67
CA GLN A 183 1.97 -14.25 12.00
C GLN A 183 1.69 -12.82 12.46
N TRP A 184 2.61 -11.89 12.17
CA TRP A 184 2.41 -10.48 12.50
C TRP A 184 1.25 -9.86 11.71
N SER A 185 1.16 -10.14 10.40
CA SER A 185 0.05 -9.66 9.57
C SER A 185 -1.31 -10.16 10.09
N THR A 186 -1.40 -11.46 10.38
CA THR A 186 -2.61 -12.05 10.99
C THR A 186 -2.94 -11.39 12.35
N ARG A 187 -1.91 -11.16 13.18
CA ARG A 187 -2.09 -10.51 14.48
C ARG A 187 -2.54 -9.06 14.34
N ALA A 188 -2.00 -8.32 13.38
CA ALA A 188 -2.39 -6.94 13.11
C ALA A 188 -3.88 -6.83 12.73
N VAL A 189 -4.37 -7.74 11.87
CA VAL A 189 -5.79 -7.82 11.49
C VAL A 189 -6.67 -8.15 12.71
N GLN A 190 -6.28 -9.12 13.53
CA GLN A 190 -6.98 -9.44 14.79
C GLN A 190 -7.06 -8.25 15.76
N LEU A 191 -6.09 -7.35 15.71
CA LEU A 191 -6.07 -6.12 16.51
C LEU A 191 -6.90 -4.99 15.91
N GLY A 192 -7.38 -5.12 14.67
CA GLY A 192 -8.25 -4.15 14.03
C GLY A 192 -7.68 -3.44 12.81
N ALA A 193 -6.55 -3.89 12.26
CA ALA A 193 -6.09 -3.38 10.97
C ALA A 193 -7.10 -3.72 9.87
N GLY A 194 -7.47 -2.74 9.06
CA GLY A 194 -8.38 -2.90 7.94
C GLY A 194 -7.69 -3.13 6.59
N GLU A 195 -6.36 -3.01 6.55
CA GLU A 195 -5.55 -3.23 5.37
C GLU A 195 -4.09 -3.53 5.74
N ILE A 196 -3.42 -4.38 4.95
CA ILE A 196 -1.99 -4.66 5.08
C ILE A 196 -1.26 -4.12 3.84
N VAL A 197 -0.22 -3.33 4.04
CA VAL A 197 0.76 -3.00 3.00
C VAL A 197 2.00 -3.84 3.22
N LEU A 198 2.24 -4.79 2.35
CA LEU A 198 3.43 -5.65 2.40
C LEU A 198 4.53 -5.04 1.54
N ASN A 199 5.63 -4.65 2.15
CA ASN A 199 6.83 -4.22 1.47
C ASN A 199 7.93 -5.28 1.57
N SER A 200 8.31 -5.87 0.43
CA SER A 200 9.43 -6.80 0.37
C SER A 200 10.74 -6.03 0.28
N ILE A 201 11.53 -6.08 1.36
CA ILE A 201 12.84 -5.40 1.43
C ILE A 201 13.82 -5.93 0.37
N ASP A 202 13.74 -7.24 0.09
CA ASP A 202 14.64 -7.89 -0.88
C ASP A 202 14.30 -7.51 -2.31
N ALA A 203 13.03 -7.27 -2.61
CA ALA A 203 12.55 -6.90 -3.93
C ALA A 203 12.63 -5.39 -4.19
N ASP A 204 12.53 -4.55 -3.13
CA ASP A 204 12.45 -3.09 -3.31
C ASP A 204 13.67 -2.51 -4.02
N GLY A 205 13.43 -1.66 -5.01
CA GLY A 205 14.45 -1.00 -5.84
C GLY A 205 15.14 -1.93 -6.84
N THR A 206 14.84 -3.23 -6.88
CA THR A 206 15.47 -4.18 -7.82
C THR A 206 14.89 -4.14 -9.23
N LYS A 207 13.60 -3.73 -9.35
CA LYS A 207 12.81 -3.83 -10.60
C LYS A 207 12.68 -5.26 -11.14
N ALA A 208 12.89 -6.28 -10.31
CA ALA A 208 12.90 -7.69 -10.71
C ALA A 208 11.57 -8.43 -10.44
N GLY A 209 10.54 -7.71 -10.05
CA GLY A 209 9.23 -8.23 -9.68
C GLY A 209 8.97 -8.18 -8.18
N TYR A 210 7.70 -8.30 -7.83
CA TYR A 210 7.26 -8.40 -6.43
C TYR A 210 7.59 -9.77 -5.85
N ASP A 211 7.70 -9.88 -4.53
CA ASP A 211 7.81 -11.18 -3.87
C ASP A 211 6.44 -11.88 -3.85
N LEU A 212 6.21 -12.74 -4.84
CA LEU A 212 4.93 -13.42 -5.04
C LEU A 212 4.62 -14.40 -3.91
N GLU A 213 5.64 -15.06 -3.36
CA GLU A 213 5.46 -16.11 -2.35
C GLU A 213 4.93 -15.53 -1.04
N ILE A 214 5.61 -14.53 -0.47
CA ILE A 214 5.17 -13.90 0.78
C ILE A 214 3.84 -13.16 0.59
N THR A 215 3.65 -12.49 -0.56
CA THR A 215 2.40 -11.78 -0.86
C THR A 215 1.22 -12.74 -0.84
N ARG A 216 1.33 -13.89 -1.53
CA ARG A 216 0.28 -14.92 -1.53
C ARG A 216 0.02 -15.47 -0.14
N ARG A 217 1.07 -15.81 0.61
CA ARG A 217 0.93 -16.37 1.96
C ARG A 217 0.22 -15.43 2.93
N ILE A 218 0.52 -14.13 2.87
CA ILE A 218 -0.19 -13.14 3.68
C ILE A 218 -1.63 -12.98 3.17
N SER A 219 -1.86 -12.84 1.87
CA SER A 219 -3.21 -12.71 1.30
C SER A 219 -4.12 -13.90 1.62
N GLU A 220 -3.55 -15.10 1.76
CA GLU A 220 -4.30 -16.31 2.16
C GLU A 220 -4.51 -16.42 3.68
N SER A 221 -3.77 -15.66 4.49
CA SER A 221 -3.82 -15.72 5.95
C SER A 221 -4.70 -14.65 6.61
N VAL A 222 -5.12 -13.64 5.84
CA VAL A 222 -5.93 -12.51 6.33
C VAL A 222 -7.19 -12.33 5.47
N ASP A 223 -8.22 -11.71 6.04
CA ASP A 223 -9.50 -11.40 5.40
C ASP A 223 -9.67 -9.91 5.06
N VAL A 224 -8.59 -9.14 5.15
CA VAL A 224 -8.53 -7.73 4.74
C VAL A 224 -7.69 -7.58 3.47
N PRO A 225 -7.85 -6.48 2.71
CA PRO A 225 -7.04 -6.23 1.52
C PRO A 225 -5.54 -6.24 1.79
N VAL A 226 -4.78 -6.82 0.86
CA VAL A 226 -3.31 -6.82 0.88
C VAL A 226 -2.78 -6.03 -0.31
N VAL A 227 -1.99 -5.00 -0.03
CA VAL A 227 -1.30 -4.17 -1.01
C VAL A 227 0.14 -4.66 -1.14
N ALA A 228 0.54 -5.06 -2.34
CA ALA A 228 1.91 -5.46 -2.62
C ALA A 228 2.80 -4.25 -2.94
N SER A 229 3.96 -4.17 -2.31
CA SER A 229 4.95 -3.12 -2.46
C SER A 229 6.38 -3.68 -2.60
N GLY A 230 7.19 -2.99 -3.40
CA GLY A 230 8.60 -3.34 -3.64
C GLY A 230 8.81 -4.30 -4.81
N GLY A 231 9.60 -3.87 -5.81
CA GLY A 231 10.05 -4.71 -6.92
C GLY A 231 9.43 -4.42 -8.29
N ALA A 232 8.44 -3.52 -8.41
CA ALA A 232 7.84 -3.16 -9.69
C ALA A 232 8.89 -2.67 -10.70
N GLY A 233 8.98 -3.31 -11.86
CA GLY A 233 9.90 -2.96 -12.93
C GLY A 233 9.26 -2.94 -14.32
N CYS A 234 8.15 -3.66 -14.50
CA CYS A 234 7.37 -3.69 -15.75
C CYS A 234 5.89 -3.98 -15.44
N LEU A 235 5.05 -3.95 -16.47
CA LEU A 235 3.59 -4.17 -16.36
C LEU A 235 3.27 -5.61 -15.96
N GLU A 236 4.04 -6.56 -16.47
CA GLU A 236 3.90 -7.99 -16.20
C GLU A 236 4.03 -8.29 -14.70
N HIS A 237 4.98 -7.67 -14.01
CA HIS A 237 5.15 -7.83 -12.56
C HIS A 237 3.90 -7.45 -11.77
N MET A 238 3.17 -6.42 -12.23
CA MET A 238 1.93 -5.99 -11.58
C MET A 238 0.81 -7.01 -11.81
N ALA A 239 0.72 -7.57 -13.01
CA ALA A 239 -0.25 -8.62 -13.31
C ALA A 239 0.03 -9.90 -12.50
N GLU A 240 1.29 -10.33 -12.44
CA GLU A 240 1.72 -11.51 -11.71
C GLU A 240 1.38 -11.44 -10.22
N VAL A 241 1.68 -10.31 -9.55
CA VAL A 241 1.40 -10.18 -8.12
C VAL A 241 -0.09 -10.11 -7.80
N LEU A 242 -0.90 -9.57 -8.71
CA LEU A 242 -2.36 -9.55 -8.57
C LEU A 242 -3.00 -10.92 -8.81
N GLN A 243 -2.44 -11.72 -9.72
CA GLN A 243 -2.96 -13.05 -10.08
C GLN A 243 -2.34 -14.15 -9.19
N GLU A 244 -1.02 -14.28 -9.21
CA GLU A 244 -0.30 -15.35 -8.53
C GLU A 244 -0.01 -15.01 -7.06
N GLY A 245 0.34 -13.74 -6.78
CA GLY A 245 0.50 -13.21 -5.43
C GLY A 245 -0.82 -12.98 -4.69
N ARG A 246 -1.95 -12.96 -5.41
CA ARG A 246 -3.31 -12.71 -4.89
C ARG A 246 -3.45 -11.37 -4.16
N ALA A 247 -2.61 -10.40 -4.49
CA ALA A 247 -2.74 -9.06 -3.95
C ALA A 247 -4.05 -8.39 -4.39
N ASP A 248 -4.57 -7.47 -3.58
CA ASP A 248 -5.75 -6.67 -3.90
C ASP A 248 -5.38 -5.31 -4.51
N ALA A 249 -4.13 -4.92 -4.36
CA ALA A 249 -3.58 -3.71 -4.95
C ALA A 249 -2.08 -3.84 -5.21
N VAL A 250 -1.60 -3.04 -6.16
CA VAL A 250 -0.17 -2.84 -6.42
C VAL A 250 0.21 -1.42 -6.05
N LEU A 251 1.28 -1.30 -5.26
CA LEU A 251 1.88 -0.03 -4.90
C LEU A 251 3.25 0.09 -5.59
N ALA A 252 3.47 1.21 -6.27
CA ALA A 252 4.72 1.48 -6.96
C ALA A 252 5.07 2.98 -6.94
N ALA A 253 6.36 3.28 -7.03
CA ALA A 253 6.90 4.63 -6.99
C ALA A 253 7.70 4.96 -8.26
N SER A 254 8.91 4.40 -8.39
CA SER A 254 9.88 4.79 -9.42
C SER A 254 9.38 4.64 -10.86
N ILE A 255 8.62 3.59 -11.15
CA ILE A 255 8.05 3.32 -12.47
C ILE A 255 7.12 4.46 -12.95
N PHE A 256 6.41 5.09 -12.01
CA PHE A 256 5.54 6.24 -12.27
C PHE A 256 6.32 7.55 -12.27
N HIS A 257 7.23 7.74 -11.31
CA HIS A 257 7.97 8.99 -11.14
C HIS A 257 8.87 9.31 -12.33
N PHE A 258 9.51 8.28 -12.90
CA PHE A 258 10.40 8.45 -14.03
C PHE A 258 9.71 8.34 -15.40
N GLY A 259 8.36 8.20 -15.39
CA GLY A 259 7.56 8.16 -16.62
C GLY A 259 7.80 6.92 -17.47
N GLU A 260 8.25 5.81 -16.86
CA GLU A 260 8.41 4.54 -17.57
C GLU A 260 7.04 4.03 -18.02
N TYR A 261 6.02 4.16 -17.14
CA TYR A 261 4.62 3.90 -17.43
C TYR A 261 3.74 4.92 -16.69
N SER A 262 2.57 5.23 -17.25
CA SER A 262 1.50 5.95 -16.53
C SER A 262 0.58 4.97 -15.80
N VAL A 263 -0.24 5.48 -14.87
CA VAL A 263 -1.29 4.68 -14.22
C VAL A 263 -2.27 4.13 -15.26
N ARG A 264 -2.56 4.89 -16.31
CA ARG A 264 -3.42 4.46 -17.43
C ARG A 264 -2.83 3.28 -18.19
N ASP A 265 -1.52 3.29 -18.46
CA ASP A 265 -0.84 2.17 -19.15
C ASP A 265 -0.94 0.89 -18.34
N VAL A 266 -0.72 0.99 -17.00
CA VAL A 266 -0.89 -0.14 -16.09
C VAL A 266 -2.30 -0.69 -16.14
N LYS A 267 -3.32 0.17 -15.98
CA LYS A 267 -4.72 -0.27 -15.98
C LYS A 267 -5.14 -0.87 -17.32
N ALA A 268 -4.73 -0.28 -18.43
CA ALA A 268 -5.00 -0.81 -19.76
C ALA A 268 -4.37 -2.22 -19.95
N PHE A 269 -3.14 -2.41 -19.48
CA PHE A 269 -2.48 -3.70 -19.52
C PHE A 269 -3.17 -4.74 -18.63
N LEU A 270 -3.56 -4.38 -17.41
CA LEU A 270 -4.27 -5.26 -16.48
C LEU A 270 -5.63 -5.69 -17.06
N GLU A 271 -6.38 -4.76 -17.65
CA GLU A 271 -7.67 -5.05 -18.29
C GLU A 271 -7.50 -6.01 -19.48
N GLN A 272 -6.49 -5.81 -20.34
CA GLN A 272 -6.16 -6.70 -21.46
C GLN A 272 -5.82 -8.12 -20.98
N ASN A 273 -5.25 -8.25 -19.77
CA ASN A 273 -4.93 -9.54 -19.14
C ASN A 273 -6.10 -10.10 -18.28
N GLY A 274 -7.31 -9.55 -18.40
CA GLY A 274 -8.50 -10.03 -17.71
C GLY A 274 -8.53 -9.73 -16.20
N ILE A 275 -7.68 -8.84 -15.72
CA ILE A 275 -7.66 -8.40 -14.32
C ILE A 275 -8.61 -7.21 -14.19
N PRO A 276 -9.67 -7.29 -13.35
CA PRO A 276 -10.63 -6.21 -13.20
C PRO A 276 -9.97 -5.01 -12.54
N VAL A 277 -10.03 -3.85 -13.17
CA VAL A 277 -9.60 -2.55 -12.67
C VAL A 277 -10.70 -1.52 -12.87
N ARG A 278 -10.68 -0.43 -12.10
CA ARG A 278 -11.57 0.70 -12.33
C ARG A 278 -11.02 1.53 -13.50
N THR A 279 -11.74 1.63 -14.58
CA THR A 279 -11.46 2.56 -15.69
C THR A 279 -12.09 3.92 -15.41
N LEU A 280 -11.50 5.01 -15.95
CA LEU A 280 -12.04 6.37 -15.90
C LEU A 280 -13.29 6.50 -16.77
#